data_7eb791398a9ebd6f312c7232284edcfd
#
_entry.id   7eb791398a9ebd6f312c7232284edcfd
#
_cell.length_a   1.000
_cell.length_b   1.000
_cell.length_c   1.000
_cell.angle_alpha   90.00
_cell.angle_beta   90.00
_cell.angle_gamma   90.00
#
_symmetry.space_group_name_H-M   'P 1'
#
loop_
_entity.id
_entity.type
_entity.pdbx_description
1 polymer ?
#
loop_
_entity_poly.entity_id
_entity_poly.type
_entity_poly.pdbx_seq_one_letter_code
_entity_poly.pdbx_strand_id
1 'polypeptide(L)'
;MTAPSIHIVAAVLRNHAGCVLTVRKAGTSRFMLPGGKREPGEDDLTALARELREELGIQIRVGPFIGRFHAPAANEPGRQVVGDIYMASTSETPAVGAEIAELLWISPQGPYPAALAPLLQFEVLPRLTDRNL
;
A
#
# COMPACT_ATOMS: atom_id res chain seq x y z
N MET A 1 -8.09 5.77 -27.10
CA MET A 1 -7.45 6.52 -26.00
C MET A 1 -7.51 5.72 -24.70
N THR A 2 -6.40 5.62 -24.03
CA THR A 2 -6.39 5.00 -22.71
C THR A 2 -6.76 6.03 -21.64
N ALA A 3 -7.45 5.58 -20.58
CA ALA A 3 -7.74 6.43 -19.45
C ALA A 3 -6.43 6.85 -18.77
N PRO A 4 -6.38 8.03 -18.12
CA PRO A 4 -5.20 8.42 -17.35
C PRO A 4 -4.89 7.40 -16.26
N SER A 5 -3.61 7.23 -15.97
CA SER A 5 -3.18 6.37 -14.88
C SER A 5 -3.66 6.93 -13.53
N ILE A 6 -3.96 6.01 -12.63
CA ILE A 6 -4.26 6.35 -11.23
C ILE A 6 -2.93 6.45 -10.50
N HIS A 7 -2.61 7.61 -9.97
CA HIS A 7 -1.33 7.82 -9.27
C HIS A 7 -1.55 7.84 -7.77
N ILE A 8 -0.88 6.93 -7.05
CA ILE A 8 -1.01 6.79 -5.61
C ILE A 8 0.36 6.84 -4.93
N VAL A 9 0.33 7.07 -3.63
CA VAL A 9 1.46 6.90 -2.74
C VAL A 9 1.06 5.87 -1.68
N ALA A 10 1.95 4.95 -1.36
CA ALA A 10 1.63 3.87 -0.42
C ALA A 10 2.85 3.49 0.42
N ALA A 11 2.59 2.82 1.54
CA ALA A 11 3.62 2.48 2.50
C ALA A 11 3.75 0.98 2.70
N VAL A 12 4.99 0.53 2.89
CA VAL A 12 5.30 -0.81 3.36
C VAL A 12 5.60 -0.71 4.86
N LEU A 13 4.70 -1.26 5.67
CA LEU A 13 4.87 -1.39 7.11
C LEU A 13 5.12 -2.86 7.41
N ARG A 14 6.17 -3.16 8.17
CA ARG A 14 6.50 -4.54 8.54
C ARG A 14 6.45 -4.69 10.06
N ASN A 15 5.97 -5.86 10.51
CA ASN A 15 6.00 -6.21 11.93
C ASN A 15 7.30 -6.94 12.28
N HIS A 16 7.42 -7.38 13.55
CA HIS A 16 8.62 -8.07 14.02
C HIS A 16 8.89 -9.39 13.29
N ALA A 17 7.85 -10.03 12.78
CA ALA A 17 7.99 -11.26 12.00
C ALA A 17 8.37 -11.00 10.55
N GLY A 18 8.46 -9.73 10.14
CA GLY A 18 8.77 -9.37 8.77
C GLY A 18 7.55 -9.37 7.85
N CYS A 19 6.36 -9.58 8.38
CA CYS A 19 5.13 -9.54 7.59
C CYS A 19 4.78 -8.11 7.21
N VAL A 20 4.12 -7.97 6.07
CA VAL A 20 3.74 -6.68 5.49
C VAL A 20 2.27 -6.42 5.76
N LEU A 21 1.95 -5.23 6.21
CA LEU A 21 0.56 -4.83 6.44
C LEU A 21 -0.15 -4.55 5.12
N THR A 22 -1.30 -5.19 4.94
CA THR A 22 -2.17 -4.92 3.80
C THR A 22 -3.56 -4.57 4.28
N VAL A 23 -4.31 -3.89 3.43
CA VAL A 23 -5.68 -3.45 3.72
C VAL A 23 -6.59 -3.86 2.56
N ARG A 24 -7.85 -4.14 2.89
CA ARG A 24 -8.90 -4.34 1.89
C ARG A 24 -9.95 -3.29 2.10
N LYS A 25 -10.23 -2.52 1.06
CA LYS A 25 -11.27 -1.50 1.13
C LYS A 25 -12.65 -2.13 1.09
N ALA A 26 -13.60 -1.51 1.78
CA ALA A 26 -14.99 -1.97 1.78
C ALA A 26 -15.51 -2.06 0.34
N GLY A 27 -16.20 -3.15 0.04
CA GLY A 27 -16.75 -3.37 -1.31
C GLY A 27 -15.76 -3.92 -2.32
N THR A 28 -14.51 -4.20 -1.93
CA THR A 28 -13.50 -4.78 -2.83
C THR A 28 -13.06 -6.14 -2.32
N SER A 29 -12.40 -6.90 -3.19
CA SER A 29 -11.99 -8.27 -2.86
C SER A 29 -10.47 -8.43 -2.70
N ARG A 30 -9.66 -7.44 -3.07
CA ARG A 30 -8.21 -7.59 -3.08
C ARG A 30 -7.56 -6.75 -2.00
N PHE A 31 -6.53 -7.32 -1.37
CA PHE A 31 -5.72 -6.62 -0.39
C PHE A 31 -4.61 -5.84 -1.10
N MET A 32 -4.31 -4.67 -0.58
CA MET A 32 -3.32 -3.76 -1.16
C MET A 32 -2.54 -3.06 -0.04
N LEU A 33 -1.47 -2.36 -0.41
CA LEU A 33 -0.75 -1.55 0.57
C LEU A 33 -1.63 -0.36 1.01
N PRO A 34 -1.49 0.06 2.27
CA PRO A 34 -2.18 1.26 2.73
C PRO A 34 -1.62 2.50 2.04
N GLY A 35 -2.50 3.42 1.66
CA GLY A 35 -2.14 4.64 0.95
C GLY A 35 -3.28 5.13 0.10
N GLY A 36 -3.01 6.07 -0.79
CA GLY A 36 -4.03 6.62 -1.66
C GLY A 36 -3.53 7.75 -2.53
N LYS A 37 -4.46 8.51 -3.07
CA LYS A 37 -4.15 9.62 -3.98
C LYS A 37 -3.72 10.85 -3.20
N ARG A 38 -2.79 11.63 -3.80
CA ARG A 38 -2.47 12.96 -3.25
C ARG A 38 -3.65 13.90 -3.48
N GLU A 39 -3.89 14.74 -2.50
CA GLU A 39 -4.79 15.87 -2.67
C GLU A 39 -4.04 17.07 -3.25
N PRO A 40 -4.74 18.03 -3.87
CA PRO A 40 -4.06 19.20 -4.43
C PRO A 40 -3.17 19.87 -3.40
N GLY A 41 -1.93 20.16 -3.80
CA GLY A 41 -0.95 20.82 -2.93
C GLY A 41 -0.19 19.90 -2.00
N GLU A 42 -0.52 18.61 -1.94
CA GLU A 42 0.23 17.67 -1.09
C GLU A 42 1.46 17.11 -1.81
N ASP A 43 2.57 17.01 -1.08
CA ASP A 43 3.67 16.15 -1.51
C ASP A 43 3.41 14.70 -1.07
N ASP A 44 4.31 13.80 -1.46
CA ASP A 44 4.16 12.37 -1.14
C ASP A 44 4.07 12.12 0.36
N LEU A 45 4.95 12.73 1.15
CA LEU A 45 5.03 12.45 2.58
C LEU A 45 3.78 12.95 3.32
N THR A 46 3.27 14.11 2.94
CA THR A 46 2.05 14.65 3.51
C THR A 46 0.85 13.77 3.18
N ALA A 47 0.75 13.37 1.91
CA ALA A 47 -0.35 12.52 1.46
C ALA A 47 -0.31 11.16 2.17
N LEU A 48 0.87 10.56 2.28
CA LEU A 48 1.03 9.26 2.91
C LEU A 48 0.66 9.31 4.39
N ALA A 49 1.13 10.33 5.11
CA ALA A 49 0.80 10.50 6.53
C ALA A 49 -0.71 10.65 6.74
N ARG A 50 -1.35 11.45 5.90
CA ARG A 50 -2.80 11.65 5.96
C ARG A 50 -3.57 10.36 5.68
N GLU A 51 -3.20 9.65 4.60
CA GLU A 51 -3.88 8.41 4.23
C GLU A 51 -3.76 7.34 5.33
N LEU A 52 -2.59 7.18 5.93
CA LEU A 52 -2.43 6.17 6.96
C LEU A 52 -3.14 6.54 8.26
N ARG A 53 -3.27 7.82 8.55
CA ARG A 53 -4.10 8.25 9.67
C ARG A 53 -5.57 7.96 9.41
N GLU A 54 -6.06 8.25 8.21
CA GLU A 54 -7.46 8.00 7.85
C GLU A 54 -7.79 6.51 7.82
N GLU A 55 -6.93 5.71 7.18
CA GLU A 55 -7.18 4.29 6.98
C GLU A 55 -6.91 3.43 8.19
N LEU A 56 -5.90 3.77 8.99
CA LEU A 56 -5.37 2.90 10.04
C LEU A 56 -5.33 3.56 11.41
N GLY A 57 -5.60 4.85 11.51
CA GLY A 57 -5.58 5.57 12.78
C GLY A 57 -4.18 5.71 13.39
N ILE A 58 -3.13 5.65 12.59
CA ILE A 58 -1.75 5.69 13.08
C ILE A 58 -0.99 6.89 12.57
N GLN A 59 0.01 7.28 13.32
CA GLN A 59 1.06 8.19 12.87
C GLN A 59 2.26 7.35 12.44
N ILE A 60 2.86 7.72 11.33
CA ILE A 60 3.99 6.97 10.77
C ILE A 60 5.24 7.84 10.70
N ARG A 61 6.37 7.14 10.67
CA ARG A 61 7.64 7.72 10.27
C ARG A 61 7.96 7.18 8.89
N VAL A 62 8.08 8.06 7.90
CA VAL A 62 8.38 7.64 6.53
C VAL A 62 9.86 7.39 6.41
N GLY A 63 10.21 6.25 5.84
CA GLY A 63 11.57 5.82 5.59
C GLY A 63 11.94 5.96 4.12
N PRO A 64 12.87 5.11 3.64
CA PRO A 64 13.37 5.21 2.29
C PRO A 64 12.30 5.02 1.21
N PHE A 65 12.44 5.74 0.12
CA PHE A 65 11.66 5.52 -1.09
C PHE A 65 12.12 4.22 -1.75
N ILE A 66 11.19 3.29 -1.98
CA ILE A 66 11.50 2.01 -2.60
C ILE A 66 11.54 2.15 -4.12
N GLY A 67 10.59 2.87 -4.70
CA GLY A 67 10.52 3.05 -6.13
C GLY A 67 9.14 3.39 -6.63
N ARG A 68 9.06 3.68 -7.91
CA ARG A 68 7.81 3.90 -8.64
C ARG A 68 7.48 2.66 -9.44
N PHE A 69 6.31 2.11 -9.24
CA PHE A 69 5.88 0.87 -9.88
C PHE A 69 4.58 1.07 -10.65
N HIS A 70 4.37 0.26 -11.67
CA HIS A 70 3.20 0.31 -12.53
C HIS A 70 2.54 -1.06 -12.55
N ALA A 71 1.22 -1.09 -12.54
CA ALA A 71 0.46 -2.34 -12.62
C ALA A 71 -0.97 -2.06 -13.05
N PRO A 72 -1.71 -3.10 -13.51
CA PRO A 72 -3.14 -2.94 -13.69
C PRO A 72 -3.81 -2.59 -12.38
N ALA A 73 -4.78 -1.67 -12.41
CA ALA A 73 -5.52 -1.27 -11.22
C ALA A 73 -6.41 -2.42 -10.74
N ALA A 74 -6.40 -2.67 -9.43
CA ALA A 74 -7.12 -3.80 -8.85
C ALA A 74 -8.64 -3.67 -8.97
N ASN A 75 -9.15 -2.46 -8.83
CA ASN A 75 -10.59 -2.22 -8.71
C ASN A 75 -11.16 -1.37 -9.85
N GLU A 76 -10.37 -1.09 -10.87
CA GLU A 76 -10.79 -0.27 -12.01
C GLU A 76 -10.29 -0.93 -13.29
N PRO A 77 -11.09 -1.88 -13.85
CA PRO A 77 -10.68 -2.63 -15.05
C PRO A 77 -10.28 -1.71 -16.20
N GLY A 78 -9.23 -2.09 -16.90
CA GLY A 78 -8.72 -1.33 -18.04
C GLY A 78 -7.86 -0.13 -17.69
N ARG A 79 -7.66 0.17 -16.40
CA ARG A 79 -6.81 1.28 -15.98
C ARG A 79 -5.50 0.78 -15.39
N GLN A 80 -4.49 1.65 -15.41
CA GLN A 80 -3.18 1.39 -14.80
C GLN A 80 -3.09 2.19 -13.51
N VAL A 81 -2.37 1.63 -12.54
CA VAL A 81 -1.99 2.36 -11.33
C VAL A 81 -0.48 2.61 -11.37
N VAL A 82 -0.08 3.79 -10.93
CA VAL A 82 1.32 4.17 -10.72
C VAL A 82 1.47 4.43 -9.24
N GLY A 83 2.31 3.67 -8.57
CA GLY A 83 2.51 3.81 -7.12
C GLY A 83 3.91 4.23 -6.77
N ASP A 84 4.03 5.33 -6.01
CA ASP A 84 5.27 5.72 -5.36
C ASP A 84 5.28 5.09 -3.97
N ILE A 85 6.21 4.17 -3.75
CA ILE A 85 6.20 3.29 -2.59
C ILE A 85 7.35 3.63 -1.65
N TYR A 86 7.01 3.79 -0.36
CA TYR A 86 7.97 4.10 0.70
C TYR A 86 7.94 3.04 1.79
N MET A 87 9.10 2.77 2.39
CA MET A 87 9.11 2.09 3.69
C MET A 87 8.57 3.05 4.74
N ALA A 88 7.91 2.51 5.75
CA ALA A 88 7.45 3.32 6.88
C ALA A 88 7.44 2.49 8.15
N SER A 89 7.42 3.16 9.28
CA SER A 89 7.35 2.52 10.59
C SER A 89 6.37 3.26 11.48
N THR A 90 5.88 2.57 12.50
CA THR A 90 5.00 3.16 13.50
C THR A 90 5.20 2.45 14.83
N SER A 91 5.00 3.17 15.93
CA SER A 91 4.94 2.59 17.26
C SER A 91 3.50 2.33 17.70
N GLU A 92 2.53 2.65 16.84
CA GLU A 92 1.12 2.53 17.16
C GLU A 92 0.54 1.27 16.53
N THR A 93 -0.59 0.81 17.07
CA THR A 93 -1.26 -0.39 16.56
C THR A 93 -2.26 0.03 15.49
N PRO A 94 -2.11 -0.46 14.24
CA PRO A 94 -3.09 -0.17 13.20
C PRO A 94 -4.45 -0.78 13.52
N ALA A 95 -5.50 -0.03 13.17
CA ALA A 95 -6.88 -0.48 13.29
C ALA A 95 -7.65 -0.03 12.07
N VAL A 96 -8.74 -0.74 11.74
CA VAL A 96 -9.55 -0.37 10.58
C VAL A 96 -10.15 1.02 10.79
N GLY A 97 -9.92 1.88 9.84
CA GLY A 97 -10.46 3.24 9.82
C GLY A 97 -11.37 3.43 8.62
N ALA A 98 -11.43 4.69 8.14
CA ALA A 98 -12.32 5.06 7.05
C ALA A 98 -12.12 4.14 5.83
N GLU A 99 -13.22 3.61 5.32
CA GLU A 99 -13.30 2.83 4.09
C GLU A 99 -12.57 1.48 4.11
N ILE A 100 -11.91 1.11 5.22
CA ILE A 100 -11.17 -0.15 5.32
C ILE A 100 -12.05 -1.21 5.98
N ALA A 101 -12.22 -2.34 5.30
CA ALA A 101 -13.00 -3.47 5.84
C ALA A 101 -12.14 -4.43 6.64
N GLU A 102 -10.90 -4.67 6.22
CA GLU A 102 -10.03 -5.64 6.86
C GLU A 102 -8.56 -5.23 6.79
N LEU A 103 -7.80 -5.65 7.81
CA LEU A 103 -6.33 -5.63 7.82
C LEU A 103 -5.81 -7.04 7.72
N LEU A 104 -4.68 -7.23 7.05
CA LEU A 104 -4.06 -8.54 6.95
C LEU A 104 -2.55 -8.38 6.87
N TRP A 105 -1.83 -9.02 7.79
CA TRP A 105 -0.37 -9.11 7.73
C TRP A 105 0.01 -10.33 6.90
N ILE A 106 0.85 -10.14 5.89
CA ILE A 106 1.25 -11.23 4.98
C ILE A 106 2.76 -11.38 4.94
N SER A 107 3.21 -12.63 4.74
CA SER A 107 4.62 -12.90 4.46
C SER A 107 4.95 -12.42 3.04
N PRO A 108 6.06 -11.68 2.84
CA PRO A 108 6.45 -11.26 1.48
C PRO A 108 6.71 -12.43 0.54
N GLN A 109 7.11 -13.59 1.08
CA GLN A 109 7.41 -14.77 0.29
C GLN A 109 6.16 -15.62 -0.01
N GLY A 110 5.04 -15.32 0.64
CA GLY A 110 3.85 -16.15 0.54
C GLY A 110 3.95 -17.42 1.38
N PRO A 111 3.02 -18.35 1.26
CA PRO A 111 1.83 -18.27 0.40
C PRO A 111 0.87 -17.18 0.90
N TYR A 112 0.13 -16.58 -0.05
CA TYR A 112 -0.76 -15.49 0.31
C TYR A 112 -2.15 -16.03 0.65
N PRO A 113 -2.71 -15.66 1.82
CA PRO A 113 -4.00 -16.20 2.27
C PRO A 113 -5.21 -15.58 1.56
N ALA A 114 -5.00 -14.55 0.75
CA ALA A 114 -6.07 -13.84 0.06
C ALA A 114 -5.58 -13.28 -1.25
N ALA A 115 -6.51 -12.80 -2.10
CA ALA A 115 -6.14 -12.16 -3.36
C ALA A 115 -5.51 -10.80 -3.10
N LEU A 116 -4.43 -10.51 -3.81
CA LEU A 116 -3.68 -9.26 -3.68
C LEU A 116 -3.83 -8.41 -4.94
N ALA A 117 -3.73 -7.10 -4.77
CA ALA A 117 -3.65 -6.17 -5.89
C ALA A 117 -2.38 -6.46 -6.71
N PRO A 118 -2.45 -6.35 -8.04
CA PRO A 118 -1.29 -6.64 -8.89
C PRO A 118 -0.05 -5.82 -8.54
N LEU A 119 -0.20 -4.54 -8.21
CA LEU A 119 0.93 -3.70 -7.82
C LEU A 119 1.67 -4.31 -6.63
N LEU A 120 0.94 -4.74 -5.61
CA LEU A 120 1.53 -5.36 -4.43
C LEU A 120 2.18 -6.70 -4.76
N GLN A 121 1.44 -7.59 -5.41
CA GLN A 121 1.88 -8.97 -5.59
C GLN A 121 3.05 -9.10 -6.56
N PHE A 122 2.99 -8.39 -7.69
CA PHE A 122 3.94 -8.61 -8.78
C PHE A 122 5.06 -7.58 -8.84
N GLU A 123 4.88 -6.40 -8.23
CA GLU A 123 5.86 -5.34 -8.30
C GLU A 123 6.55 -5.08 -6.97
N VAL A 124 5.79 -4.96 -5.88
CA VAL A 124 6.37 -4.54 -4.60
C VAL A 124 6.92 -5.72 -3.80
N LEU A 125 6.14 -6.78 -3.60
CA LEU A 125 6.58 -7.91 -2.78
C LEU A 125 7.89 -8.56 -3.29
N PRO A 126 8.10 -8.72 -4.60
CA PRO A 126 9.40 -9.25 -5.07
C PRO A 126 10.59 -8.39 -4.66
N ARG A 127 10.40 -7.08 -4.54
CA ARG A 127 11.47 -6.18 -4.08
C ARG A 127 11.76 -6.37 -2.60
N LEU A 128 10.76 -6.75 -1.82
CA LEU A 128 10.92 -6.94 -0.37
C LEU A 128 11.58 -8.25 -0.02
N THR A 129 11.60 -9.21 -0.93
CA THR A 129 12.30 -10.47 -0.75
C THR A 129 13.77 -10.35 -1.16
N ASP A 130 14.14 -9.26 -1.81
CA ASP A 130 15.52 -8.96 -2.09
C ASP A 130 16.22 -8.64 -0.77
N ARG A 131 17.35 -9.31 -0.52
CA ARG A 131 18.07 -9.16 0.74
C ARG A 131 18.67 -7.78 0.97
N ASN A 132 18.60 -6.90 0.00
CA ASN A 132 19.05 -5.52 0.14
C ASN A 132 18.00 -4.59 0.72
N LEU A 133 16.83 -5.12 1.06
CA LEU A 133 15.75 -4.33 1.65
C LEU A 133 15.39 -4.77 3.06
#